data_ac6774c369ba729fc77af28e36e28867
#
_entry.id   ac6774c369ba729fc77af28e36e28867
#
_cell.length_a   1.000
_cell.length_b   1.000
_cell.length_c   1.000
_cell.angle_alpha   90.00
_cell.angle_beta   90.00
_cell.angle_gamma   90.00
#
_symmetry.space_group_name_H-M   'P 1'
#
loop_
_entity.id
_entity.type
_entity.pdbx_description
1 polymer ?
#
loop_
_entity_poly.entity_id
_entity_poly.type
_entity_poly.pdbx_seq_one_letter_code
_entity_poly.pdbx_strand_id
1 'polypeptide(L)'
;MQIFTRKGSATDSEVLQALELEARSSLDTFRGGSRMGDDLALVGEGWSREVGNSEVVVFVGGVDKVVMGYLLARRGAVKSGAIATIEQVFVTKDARNFGIGDALITSSIEWAKGESLVALDGVALPGDRETKNLYKRSGLVARLITVTTDLQN
;
A
#
# COMPACT_ATOMS: atom_id res chain seq x y z
N MET A 1 15.85 3.20 -18.90
CA MET A 1 14.82 2.81 -17.92
C MET A 1 14.93 3.72 -16.70
N GLN A 2 13.88 4.48 -16.44
CA GLN A 2 13.87 5.42 -15.34
C GLN A 2 12.67 5.16 -14.44
N ILE A 3 12.94 4.82 -13.18
CA ILE A 3 11.91 4.62 -12.16
C ILE A 3 11.43 5.98 -11.68
N PHE A 4 10.14 6.10 -11.51
CA PHE A 4 9.53 7.31 -10.97
C PHE A 4 8.48 6.98 -9.93
N THR A 5 8.22 7.95 -9.05
CA THR A 5 7.02 8.00 -8.21
C THR A 5 6.47 9.41 -8.25
N ARG A 6 5.18 9.52 -8.08
CA ARG A 6 4.49 10.80 -7.93
C ARG A 6 3.16 10.59 -7.22
N LYS A 7 2.56 11.65 -6.74
CA LYS A 7 1.19 11.56 -6.23
C LYS A 7 0.25 11.16 -7.34
N GLY A 8 -0.73 10.31 -7.02
CA GLY A 8 -1.77 9.93 -7.95
C GLY A 8 -2.70 11.10 -8.26
N SER A 9 -3.31 11.06 -9.42
CA SER A 9 -4.31 12.04 -9.85
C SER A 9 -5.55 11.32 -10.36
N ALA A 10 -6.63 12.06 -10.60
CA ALA A 10 -7.88 11.47 -11.09
C ALA A 10 -7.69 10.74 -12.43
N THR A 11 -6.72 11.16 -13.23
CA THR A 11 -6.41 10.49 -14.50
C THR A 11 -5.79 9.11 -14.34
N ASP A 12 -5.34 8.76 -13.13
CA ASP A 12 -4.78 7.44 -12.82
C ASP A 12 -5.85 6.42 -12.42
N SER A 13 -7.12 6.82 -12.31
CA SER A 13 -8.14 5.96 -11.71
C SER A 13 -8.33 4.63 -12.44
N GLU A 14 -8.22 4.60 -13.75
CA GLU A 14 -8.36 3.37 -14.51
C GLU A 14 -7.22 2.37 -14.22
N VAL A 15 -5.97 2.85 -14.23
CA VAL A 15 -4.83 1.98 -13.93
C VAL A 15 -4.82 1.55 -12.47
N LEU A 16 -5.25 2.43 -11.56
CA LEU A 16 -5.36 2.09 -10.14
C LEU A 16 -6.41 1.00 -9.90
N GLN A 17 -7.55 1.07 -10.59
CA GLN A 17 -8.56 0.02 -10.50
C GLN A 17 -8.00 -1.33 -10.97
N ALA A 18 -7.29 -1.34 -12.09
CA ALA A 18 -6.70 -2.57 -12.64
C ALA A 18 -5.65 -3.16 -11.69
N LEU A 19 -4.78 -2.31 -11.15
CA LEU A 19 -3.75 -2.75 -10.20
C LEU A 19 -4.36 -3.26 -8.90
N GLU A 20 -5.41 -2.61 -8.40
CA GLU A 20 -6.10 -3.05 -7.18
C GLU A 20 -6.74 -4.42 -7.37
N LEU A 21 -7.36 -4.68 -8.51
CA LEU A 21 -7.94 -5.98 -8.81
C LEU A 21 -6.86 -7.06 -8.86
N GLU A 22 -5.72 -6.76 -9.48
CA GLU A 22 -4.59 -7.69 -9.51
C GLU A 22 -4.09 -7.98 -8.10
N ALA A 23 -3.91 -6.95 -7.28
CA ALA A 23 -3.48 -7.09 -5.89
C ALA A 23 -4.47 -7.93 -5.09
N ARG A 24 -5.78 -7.66 -5.25
CA ARG A 24 -6.84 -8.37 -4.54
C ARG A 24 -6.85 -9.86 -4.90
N SER A 25 -6.64 -10.19 -6.15
CA SER A 25 -6.65 -11.58 -6.61
C SER A 25 -5.51 -12.41 -6.02
N SER A 26 -4.45 -11.78 -5.55
CA SER A 26 -3.31 -12.49 -4.96
C SER A 26 -3.48 -12.79 -3.46
N LEU A 27 -4.46 -12.16 -2.79
CA LEU A 27 -4.60 -12.29 -1.33
C LEU A 27 -4.89 -13.70 -0.87
N ASP A 28 -5.69 -14.46 -1.63
CA ASP A 28 -6.09 -15.81 -1.24
C ASP A 28 -4.91 -16.78 -1.16
N THR A 29 -3.79 -16.44 -1.77
CA THR A 29 -2.58 -17.28 -1.72
C THR A 29 -1.87 -17.17 -0.38
N PHE A 30 -2.22 -16.20 0.47
CA PHE A 30 -1.56 -15.96 1.75
C PHE A 30 -2.51 -16.29 2.91
N ARG A 31 -1.93 -16.78 4.01
CA ARG A 31 -2.69 -17.02 5.23
C ARG A 31 -3.34 -15.71 5.70
N GLY A 32 -4.65 -15.78 5.98
CA GLY A 32 -5.42 -14.61 6.40
C GLY A 32 -5.86 -13.71 5.25
N GLY A 33 -5.42 -13.99 4.02
CA GLY A 33 -5.72 -13.14 2.87
C GLY A 33 -7.17 -13.19 2.44
N SER A 34 -7.81 -14.35 2.52
CA SER A 34 -9.23 -14.48 2.17
C SER A 34 -10.09 -13.60 3.07
N ARG A 35 -9.89 -13.66 4.38
CA ARG A 35 -10.61 -12.82 5.34
C ARG A 35 -10.29 -11.34 5.12
N MET A 36 -9.03 -11.00 4.89
CA MET A 36 -8.64 -9.63 4.59
C MET A 36 -9.35 -9.12 3.33
N GLY A 37 -9.39 -9.93 2.28
CA GLY A 37 -10.08 -9.58 1.05
C GLY A 37 -11.57 -9.36 1.24
N ASP A 38 -12.21 -10.14 2.11
CA ASP A 38 -13.63 -10.01 2.43
C ASP A 38 -13.92 -8.73 3.22
N ASP A 39 -13.02 -8.38 4.15
CA ASP A 39 -13.23 -7.26 5.07
C ASP A 39 -12.84 -5.91 4.48
N LEU A 40 -11.93 -5.88 3.51
CA LEU A 40 -11.49 -4.64 2.89
C LEU A 40 -12.27 -4.35 1.62
N ALA A 41 -13.06 -3.29 1.63
CA ALA A 41 -13.76 -2.85 0.43
C ALA A 41 -12.75 -2.40 -0.63
N LEU A 42 -13.04 -2.72 -1.89
CA LEU A 42 -12.30 -2.16 -3.02
C LEU A 42 -12.56 -0.66 -3.10
N VAL A 43 -11.53 0.11 -3.39
CA VAL A 43 -11.71 1.52 -3.77
C VAL A 43 -12.48 1.58 -5.09
N GLY A 44 -12.11 0.71 -6.04
CA GLY A 44 -12.84 0.51 -7.28
C GLY A 44 -13.05 1.81 -8.05
N GLU A 45 -14.30 2.14 -8.35
CA GLU A 45 -14.63 3.37 -9.07
C GLU A 45 -14.37 4.64 -8.27
N GLY A 46 -14.11 4.51 -6.98
CA GLY A 46 -13.84 5.64 -6.08
C GLY A 46 -12.42 6.19 -6.15
N TRP A 47 -11.53 5.63 -6.96
CA TRP A 47 -10.14 6.09 -7.01
C TRP A 47 -10.00 7.58 -7.35
N SER A 48 -10.82 8.10 -8.26
CA SER A 48 -10.76 9.52 -8.62
C SER A 48 -11.08 10.44 -7.43
N ARG A 49 -11.92 9.98 -6.52
CA ARG A 49 -12.24 10.70 -5.28
C ARG A 49 -11.15 10.51 -4.23
N GLU A 50 -10.64 9.28 -4.11
CA GLU A 50 -9.66 8.94 -3.09
C GLU A 50 -8.34 9.71 -3.26
N VAL A 51 -7.89 9.90 -4.51
CA VAL A 51 -6.66 10.66 -4.77
C VAL A 51 -6.76 12.13 -4.33
N GLY A 52 -8.00 12.66 -4.21
CA GLY A 52 -8.24 14.01 -3.72
C GLY A 52 -8.64 14.11 -2.25
N ASN A 53 -8.69 12.97 -1.55
CA ASN A 53 -9.11 12.93 -0.15
C ASN A 53 -7.94 13.36 0.75
N SER A 54 -8.17 14.41 1.57
CA SER A 54 -7.13 14.95 2.46
C SER A 54 -6.70 13.98 3.57
N GLU A 55 -7.52 12.96 3.86
CA GLU A 55 -7.21 11.95 4.88
C GLU A 55 -6.32 10.81 4.36
N VAL A 56 -6.05 10.79 3.07
CA VAL A 56 -5.20 9.77 2.47
C VAL A 56 -4.12 10.40 1.60
N VAL A 57 -3.08 9.62 1.31
CA VAL A 57 -2.16 9.91 0.23
C VAL A 57 -2.13 8.70 -0.68
N VAL A 58 -2.14 8.94 -1.98
CA VAL A 58 -1.96 7.91 -2.99
C VAL A 58 -0.71 8.26 -3.80
N PHE A 59 0.23 7.34 -3.85
CA PHE A 59 1.39 7.44 -4.74
C PHE A 59 1.25 6.40 -5.85
N VAL A 60 1.63 6.79 -7.05
CA VAL A 60 1.81 5.85 -8.16
C VAL A 60 3.28 5.81 -8.52
N GLY A 61 3.73 4.68 -9.01
CA GLY A 61 5.11 4.49 -9.42
C GLY A 61 5.21 3.58 -10.62
N GLY A 62 6.33 3.67 -11.30
CA GLY A 62 6.53 2.86 -12.49
C GLY A 62 7.85 3.16 -13.18
N VAL A 63 7.89 2.89 -14.47
CA VAL A 63 9.07 3.05 -15.32
C VAL A 63 8.68 3.88 -16.53
N ASP A 64 9.50 4.87 -16.85
CA ASP A 64 9.37 5.67 -18.08
C ASP A 64 7.95 6.19 -18.29
N LYS A 65 7.34 6.74 -17.24
CA LYS A 65 5.98 7.31 -17.21
C LYS A 65 4.83 6.29 -17.18
N VAL A 66 5.12 5.00 -17.27
CA VAL A 66 4.08 3.95 -17.20
C VAL A 66 3.89 3.56 -15.75
N VAL A 67 2.66 3.70 -15.25
CA VAL A 67 2.31 3.32 -13.87
C VAL A 67 2.22 1.80 -13.77
N MET A 68 2.98 1.23 -12.84
CA MET A 68 3.07 -0.22 -12.63
C MET A 68 2.86 -0.62 -11.18
N GLY A 69 2.65 0.34 -10.31
CA GLY A 69 2.42 0.09 -8.89
C GLY A 69 1.82 1.30 -8.20
N TYR A 70 1.35 1.09 -6.98
CA TYR A 70 0.74 2.14 -6.19
C TYR A 70 0.90 1.88 -4.70
N LEU A 71 0.66 2.94 -3.93
CA LEU A 71 0.62 2.88 -2.47
C LEU A 71 -0.50 3.80 -2.01
N LEU A 72 -1.32 3.31 -1.09
CA LEU A 72 -2.34 4.11 -0.41
C LEU A 72 -2.07 4.07 1.09
N ALA A 73 -1.94 5.24 1.71
CA ALA A 73 -1.80 5.37 3.14
C ALA A 73 -2.88 6.30 3.68
N ARG A 74 -3.44 5.93 4.82
CA ARG A 74 -4.55 6.67 5.46
C ARG A 74 -4.11 7.25 6.79
N ARG A 75 -4.48 8.50 7.03
CA ARG A 75 -4.21 9.17 8.30
C ARG A 75 -5.02 8.57 9.44
N GLY A 76 -4.45 8.61 10.62
CA GLY A 76 -5.10 8.23 11.85
C GLY A 76 -4.46 8.95 13.02
N ALA A 77 -4.90 8.66 14.21
CA ALA A 77 -4.36 9.28 15.40
C ALA A 77 -4.15 8.24 16.49
N VAL A 78 -3.05 8.40 17.21
CA VAL A 78 -2.75 7.63 18.41
C VAL A 78 -2.44 8.61 19.53
N LYS A 79 -2.25 8.11 20.75
CA LYS A 79 -2.02 8.98 21.90
C LYS A 79 -0.86 9.95 21.70
N SER A 80 0.20 9.51 21.02
CA SER A 80 1.40 10.34 20.81
C SER A 80 1.29 11.34 19.66
N GLY A 81 0.25 11.27 18.84
CA GLY A 81 0.07 12.20 17.72
C GLY A 81 -0.58 11.58 16.50
N ALA A 82 -0.45 12.28 15.38
CA ALA A 82 -1.00 11.79 14.11
C ALA A 82 -0.07 10.77 13.47
N ILE A 83 -0.66 9.75 12.89
CA ILE A 83 0.06 8.70 12.15
C ILE A 83 -0.58 8.52 10.78
N ALA A 84 0.03 7.68 9.96
CA ALA A 84 -0.63 7.11 8.79
C ALA A 84 -0.34 5.62 8.73
N THR A 85 -1.23 4.88 8.09
CA THR A 85 -1.08 3.44 7.87
C THR A 85 -1.11 3.16 6.38
N ILE A 86 -0.09 2.48 5.89
CA ILE A 86 -0.09 1.96 4.52
C ILE A 86 -1.10 0.83 4.48
N GLU A 87 -2.24 1.08 3.81
CA GLU A 87 -3.30 0.09 3.66
C GLU A 87 -3.07 -0.82 2.47
N GLN A 88 -2.48 -0.26 1.41
CA GLN A 88 -2.19 -1.00 0.19
C GLN A 88 -0.84 -0.55 -0.37
N VAL A 89 -0.01 -1.51 -0.74
CA VAL A 89 1.17 -1.27 -1.56
C VAL A 89 1.31 -2.47 -2.50
N PHE A 90 1.41 -2.19 -3.79
CA PHE A 90 1.42 -3.25 -4.77
C PHE A 90 2.17 -2.82 -6.03
N VAL A 91 2.95 -3.73 -6.60
CA VAL A 91 3.60 -3.57 -7.89
C VAL A 91 3.20 -4.75 -8.75
N THR A 92 2.80 -4.50 -9.99
CA THR A 92 2.40 -5.58 -10.90
C THR A 92 3.52 -6.61 -11.03
N LYS A 93 3.16 -7.87 -11.17
CA LYS A 93 4.09 -8.99 -11.08
C LYS A 93 5.30 -8.85 -12.01
N ASP A 94 5.07 -8.42 -13.24
CA ASP A 94 6.14 -8.35 -14.24
C ASP A 94 7.09 -7.17 -14.03
N ALA A 95 6.73 -6.23 -13.15
CA ALA A 95 7.54 -5.05 -12.86
C ALA A 95 8.26 -5.12 -11.51
N ARG A 96 8.21 -6.26 -10.84
CA ARG A 96 8.89 -6.44 -9.56
C ARG A 96 10.39 -6.54 -9.76
N ASN A 97 11.14 -6.25 -8.71
CA ASN A 97 12.61 -6.26 -8.70
C ASN A 97 13.28 -5.13 -9.48
N PHE A 98 12.51 -4.12 -9.90
CA PHE A 98 13.07 -2.91 -10.52
C PHE A 98 13.22 -1.74 -9.53
N GLY A 99 12.78 -1.93 -8.27
CA GLY A 99 12.90 -0.88 -7.26
C GLY A 99 11.67 0.03 -7.15
N ILE A 100 10.57 -0.27 -7.84
CA ILE A 100 9.36 0.55 -7.80
C ILE A 100 8.76 0.55 -6.40
N GLY A 101 8.66 -0.64 -5.77
CA GLY A 101 8.15 -0.75 -4.40
C GLY A 101 8.97 0.04 -3.39
N ASP A 102 10.30 -0.06 -3.49
CA ASP A 102 11.19 0.71 -2.62
C ASP A 102 10.98 2.21 -2.79
N ALA A 103 10.83 2.67 -4.03
CA ALA A 103 10.57 4.08 -4.32
C ALA A 103 9.22 4.54 -3.76
N LEU A 104 8.19 3.71 -3.84
CA LEU A 104 6.87 4.01 -3.27
C LEU A 104 6.94 4.17 -1.75
N ILE A 105 7.61 3.25 -1.06
CA ILE A 105 7.77 3.34 0.40
C ILE A 105 8.57 4.58 0.77
N THR A 106 9.66 4.85 0.07
CA THR A 106 10.49 6.05 0.31
C THR A 106 9.65 7.32 0.18
N SER A 107 8.83 7.42 -0.87
CA SER A 107 7.96 8.57 -1.07
C SER A 107 6.94 8.71 0.07
N SER A 108 6.39 7.60 0.56
CA SER A 108 5.44 7.64 1.67
C SER A 108 6.10 8.08 2.99
N ILE A 109 7.35 7.66 3.22
CA ILE A 109 8.10 8.09 4.41
C ILE A 109 8.39 9.59 4.34
N GLU A 110 8.83 10.07 3.19
CA GLU A 110 9.10 11.51 2.99
C GLU A 110 7.85 12.34 3.18
N TRP A 111 6.73 11.88 2.63
CA TRP A 111 5.43 12.52 2.82
C TRP A 111 5.06 12.57 4.31
N ALA A 112 5.18 11.45 5.02
CA ALA A 112 4.84 11.38 6.43
C ALA A 112 5.68 12.33 7.28
N LYS A 113 6.97 12.43 6.98
CA LYS A 113 7.87 13.40 7.64
C LYS A 113 7.44 14.83 7.35
N GLY A 114 7.12 15.13 6.09
CA GLY A 114 6.67 16.46 5.69
C GLY A 114 5.36 16.87 6.33
N GLU A 115 4.50 15.91 6.67
CA GLU A 115 3.21 16.14 7.33
C GLU A 115 3.32 16.10 8.85
N SER A 116 4.54 15.99 9.38
CA SER A 116 4.81 15.95 10.82
C SER A 116 4.11 14.81 11.54
N LEU A 117 3.94 13.67 10.86
CA LEU A 117 3.38 12.47 11.48
C LEU A 117 4.42 11.82 12.39
N VAL A 118 3.96 11.23 13.49
CA VAL A 118 4.86 10.60 14.48
C VAL A 118 5.21 9.16 14.11
N ALA A 119 4.44 8.54 13.22
CA ALA A 119 4.73 7.18 12.77
C ALA A 119 4.06 6.90 11.43
N LEU A 120 4.64 5.98 10.68
CA LEU A 120 4.05 5.40 9.47
C LEU A 120 4.01 3.89 9.70
N ASP A 121 2.81 3.35 9.80
CA ASP A 121 2.59 1.92 9.96
C ASP A 121 2.34 1.28 8.59
N GLY A 122 2.55 -0.03 8.52
CA GLY A 122 2.19 -0.82 7.36
C GLY A 122 1.67 -2.17 7.81
N VAL A 123 0.96 -2.87 6.94
CA VAL A 123 0.44 -4.21 7.21
C VAL A 123 0.91 -5.17 6.13
N ALA A 124 1.12 -6.42 6.53
CA ALA A 124 1.46 -7.50 5.61
C ALA A 124 0.90 -8.81 6.14
N LEU A 125 0.52 -9.69 5.24
CA LEU A 125 0.08 -11.03 5.60
C LEU A 125 1.28 -11.92 5.92
N PRO A 126 1.13 -12.92 6.79
CA PRO A 126 2.26 -13.73 7.26
C PRO A 126 3.08 -14.39 6.14
N GLY A 127 2.42 -14.83 5.06
CA GLY A 127 3.09 -15.48 3.95
C GLY A 127 3.58 -14.55 2.85
N ASP A 128 3.27 -13.26 2.95
CA ASP A 128 3.63 -12.27 1.94
C ASP A 128 5.06 -11.78 2.20
N ARG A 129 6.04 -12.57 1.76
CA ARG A 129 7.44 -12.26 1.97
C ARG A 129 7.89 -11.02 1.23
N GLU A 130 7.35 -10.79 0.04
CA GLU A 130 7.74 -9.63 -0.76
C GLU A 130 7.41 -8.33 -0.05
N THR A 131 6.19 -8.20 0.47
CA THR A 131 5.78 -7.01 1.21
C THR A 131 6.56 -6.87 2.50
N LYS A 132 6.76 -7.97 3.26
CA LYS A 132 7.54 -7.93 4.49
C LYS A 132 8.98 -7.52 4.23
N ASN A 133 9.60 -8.04 3.18
CA ASN A 133 10.97 -7.68 2.83
C ASN A 133 11.07 -6.23 2.36
N LEU A 134 10.06 -5.76 1.63
CA LEU A 134 9.96 -4.36 1.19
C LEU A 134 9.97 -3.42 2.40
N TYR A 135 9.12 -3.70 3.39
CA TYR A 135 9.09 -2.90 4.62
C TYR A 135 10.43 -2.94 5.35
N LYS A 136 11.00 -4.13 5.49
CA LYS A 136 12.28 -4.30 6.20
C LYS A 136 13.40 -3.51 5.54
N ARG A 137 13.50 -3.57 4.20
CA ARG A 137 14.52 -2.81 3.46
C ARG A 137 14.38 -1.31 3.68
N SER A 138 13.16 -0.84 3.90
CA SER A 138 12.87 0.58 4.08
C SER A 138 12.92 1.03 5.55
N GLY A 139 13.28 0.14 6.46
CA GLY A 139 13.43 0.46 7.87
C GLY A 139 12.18 0.33 8.72
N LEU A 140 11.09 -0.23 8.18
CA LEU A 140 9.91 -0.51 8.98
C LEU A 140 10.09 -1.85 9.69
N VAL A 141 9.85 -1.87 11.01
CA VAL A 141 10.03 -3.06 11.83
C VAL A 141 8.67 -3.55 12.33
N ALA A 142 8.55 -4.87 12.50
CA ALA A 142 7.31 -5.45 13.04
C ALA A 142 7.10 -5.00 14.48
N ARG A 143 5.91 -4.46 14.78
CA ARG A 143 5.56 -4.04 16.14
C ARG A 143 4.31 -4.72 16.70
N LEU A 144 3.55 -5.40 15.84
CA LEU A 144 2.29 -6.03 16.26
C LEU A 144 2.02 -7.24 15.38
N ILE A 145 1.66 -8.34 16.00
CA ILE A 145 1.28 -9.56 15.30
C ILE A 145 -0.13 -9.93 15.75
N THR A 146 -1.04 -10.11 14.79
CA THR A 146 -2.40 -10.57 15.06
C THR A 146 -2.46 -12.08 14.87
N VAL A 147 -2.97 -12.78 15.85
CA VAL A 147 -3.18 -14.23 15.77
C VAL A 147 -4.67 -14.53 15.83
N THR A 148 -5.06 -15.64 15.23
CA THR A 148 -6.48 -16.01 15.15
C THR A 148 -6.65 -17.52 15.20
N THR A 149 -7.83 -17.96 15.62
CA THR A 149 -8.28 -19.33 15.39
C THR A 149 -9.71 -19.28 14.86
N ASP A 150 -9.99 -20.15 13.91
CA ASP A 150 -11.32 -20.21 13.32
C ASP A 150 -12.25 -20.98 14.29
N LEU A 151 -13.37 -20.38 14.61
CA LEU A 151 -14.37 -20.96 15.53
C LEU A 151 -15.60 -21.51 14.82
N GLN A 152 -15.62 -21.43 13.50
CA GLN A 152 -16.74 -21.87 12.66
C GLN A 152 -16.32 -23.06 11.79
N ASN A 153 -16.54 -24.27 12.26
CA ASN A 153 -16.24 -25.43 11.41
C ASN A 153 -17.15 -26.62 11.66
#